data_8bf46abc02d2606f2d36a0cbdd11d494
#
_entry.id   8bf46abc02d2606f2d36a0cbdd11d494
#
_cell.length_a   1.000
_cell.length_b   1.000
_cell.length_c   1.000
_cell.angle_alpha   90.00
_cell.angle_beta   90.00
_cell.angle_gamma   90.00
#
_symmetry.space_group_name_H-M   'P 1'
#
loop_
_entity.id
_entity.type
_entity.pdbx_description
1 polymer ?
#
loop_
_entity_poly.entity_id
_entity_poly.type
_entity_poly.pdbx_seq_one_letter_code
_entity_poly.pdbx_strand_id
1 'polypeptide(L)'
;DVAPSRGLGDVYKRQCVGRSLGNDVSKVLIARHPELQGSYLTEIGSIVSAACLAHDLGNPPFGHSGERAISTFFSEGKGMSLKGQLTPAQWEDLTHFEGNANAFRLLTHQFEGRRQGGFVLTYSTLASIVKYPFSSSLAGKKSKFGFFITEEESFRRIAEELGMEKQNNAPLKYARHPLVYLVEAADDICYQMMDIEDAHK
;
A
#
# COMPACT_ATOMS: atom_id res chain seq x y z
N ASP A 1 -19.30 -8.40 -4.95
CA ASP A 1 -19.31 -9.10 -6.23
C ASP A 1 -18.05 -8.75 -6.99
N VAL A 2 -17.09 -9.68 -7.00
CA VAL A 2 -15.93 -9.57 -7.89
C VAL A 2 -16.40 -10.14 -9.22
N ALA A 3 -16.71 -9.29 -10.17
CA ALA A 3 -17.04 -9.72 -11.52
C ALA A 3 -15.91 -10.62 -12.06
N PRO A 4 -16.21 -11.76 -12.71
CA PRO A 4 -15.20 -12.69 -13.22
C PRO A 4 -14.19 -12.06 -14.19
N SER A 5 -14.48 -10.88 -14.71
CA SER A 5 -13.64 -10.10 -15.61
C SER A 5 -12.53 -9.27 -14.91
N ARG A 6 -12.55 -9.17 -13.58
CA ARG A 6 -11.55 -8.42 -12.79
C ARG A 6 -10.38 -9.33 -12.43
N GLY A 7 -9.65 -9.77 -13.41
CA GLY A 7 -8.49 -10.63 -13.25
C GLY A 7 -7.18 -9.94 -13.62
N LEU A 8 -6.23 -10.73 -14.13
CA LEU A 8 -4.91 -10.27 -14.55
C LEU A 8 -4.94 -9.08 -15.53
N GLY A 9 -6.02 -8.91 -16.30
CA GLY A 9 -6.21 -7.80 -17.22
C GLY A 9 -6.26 -6.43 -16.52
N ASP A 10 -6.91 -6.34 -15.36
CA ASP A 10 -7.02 -5.09 -14.59
C ASP A 10 -5.69 -4.70 -13.98
N VAL A 11 -4.98 -5.67 -13.44
CA VAL A 11 -3.63 -5.46 -12.91
C VAL A 11 -2.71 -4.92 -13.99
N TYR A 12 -2.78 -5.49 -15.20
CA TYR A 12 -1.99 -5.02 -16.35
C TYR A 12 -2.39 -3.60 -16.79
N LYS A 13 -3.70 -3.30 -16.88
CA LYS A 13 -4.19 -1.95 -17.22
C LYS A 13 -3.65 -0.90 -16.22
N ARG A 14 -3.77 -1.15 -14.93
CA ARG A 14 -3.26 -0.26 -13.86
C ARG A 14 -1.75 -0.05 -13.96
N GLN A 15 -0.98 -1.11 -14.22
CA GLN A 15 0.46 -0.99 -14.45
C GLN A 15 0.79 -0.09 -15.64
N CYS A 16 0.08 -0.23 -16.76
CA CYS A 16 0.30 0.58 -17.94
C CYS A 16 -0.05 2.05 -17.69
N VAL A 17 -1.20 2.35 -17.08
CA VAL A 17 -1.61 3.71 -16.72
C VAL A 17 -0.62 4.32 -15.73
N GLY A 18 -0.29 3.62 -14.66
CA GLY A 18 0.68 4.08 -13.67
C GLY A 18 2.05 4.38 -14.27
N ARG A 19 2.55 3.53 -15.17
CA ARG A 19 3.79 3.76 -15.91
C ARG A 19 3.71 5.03 -16.75
N SER A 20 2.61 5.24 -17.47
CA SER A 20 2.43 6.44 -18.30
C SER A 20 2.42 7.70 -17.44
N LEU A 21 1.62 7.73 -16.36
CA LEU A 21 1.59 8.85 -15.43
C LEU A 21 2.98 9.16 -14.84
N GLY A 22 3.70 8.14 -14.41
CA GLY A 22 5.05 8.29 -13.87
C GLY A 22 6.04 8.83 -14.89
N ASN A 23 5.99 8.35 -16.15
CA ASN A 23 6.84 8.85 -17.23
C ASN A 23 6.54 10.31 -17.58
N ASP A 24 5.28 10.71 -17.57
CA ASP A 24 4.90 12.10 -17.88
C ASP A 24 5.33 13.06 -16.76
N VAL A 25 5.17 12.65 -15.50
CA VAL A 25 5.71 13.42 -14.35
C VAL A 25 7.23 13.53 -14.43
N SER A 26 7.93 12.43 -14.76
CA SER A 26 9.39 12.44 -14.96
C SER A 26 9.83 13.46 -16.02
N LYS A 27 9.19 13.48 -17.19
CA LYS A 27 9.47 14.44 -18.26
C LYS A 27 9.30 15.87 -17.79
N VAL A 28 8.20 16.16 -17.07
CA VAL A 28 7.91 17.52 -16.55
C VAL A 28 8.96 17.95 -15.52
N LEU A 29 9.35 17.03 -14.62
CA LEU A 29 10.37 17.32 -13.61
C LEU A 29 11.72 17.62 -14.26
N ILE A 30 12.17 16.82 -15.20
CA ILE A 30 13.44 17.01 -15.92
C ILE A 30 13.41 18.33 -16.74
N ALA A 31 12.28 18.63 -17.37
CA ALA A 31 12.13 19.89 -18.12
C ALA A 31 12.21 21.13 -17.22
N ARG A 32 11.70 21.05 -15.98
CA ARG A 32 11.75 22.14 -14.99
C ARG A 32 13.08 22.22 -14.24
N HIS A 33 13.79 21.11 -14.15
CA HIS A 33 15.01 20.91 -13.40
C HIS A 33 16.05 20.20 -14.27
N PRO A 34 16.65 20.90 -15.27
CA PRO A 34 17.62 20.31 -16.19
C PRO A 34 18.84 19.70 -15.51
N GLU A 35 19.18 20.19 -14.31
CA GLU A 35 20.25 19.66 -13.45
C GLU A 35 20.01 18.19 -13.01
N LEU A 36 18.76 17.72 -13.09
CA LEU A 36 18.38 16.35 -12.76
C LEU A 36 18.44 15.41 -13.96
N GLN A 37 18.85 15.91 -15.12
CA GLN A 37 19.03 15.06 -16.30
C GLN A 37 20.10 13.98 -16.03
N GLY A 38 19.79 12.74 -16.34
CA GLY A 38 20.66 11.59 -16.04
C GLY A 38 20.50 11.03 -14.62
N SER A 39 19.60 11.60 -13.81
CA SER A 39 19.22 11.03 -12.51
C SER A 39 18.23 9.86 -12.69
N TYR A 40 17.96 9.14 -11.57
CA TYR A 40 16.97 8.05 -11.53
C TYR A 40 15.50 8.52 -11.68
N LEU A 41 15.22 9.79 -11.93
CA LEU A 41 13.86 10.28 -12.19
C LEU A 41 13.22 9.61 -13.40
N THR A 42 14.00 9.12 -14.36
CA THR A 42 13.51 8.34 -15.50
C THR A 42 12.84 7.02 -15.08
N GLU A 43 13.13 6.53 -13.89
CA GLU A 43 12.58 5.28 -13.35
C GLU A 43 11.22 5.45 -12.63
N ILE A 44 10.70 6.67 -12.48
CA ILE A 44 9.41 6.93 -11.81
C ILE A 44 8.30 6.08 -12.40
N GLY A 45 8.25 5.96 -13.73
CA GLY A 45 7.25 5.12 -14.40
C GLY A 45 7.34 3.63 -14.02
N SER A 46 8.56 3.11 -13.88
CA SER A 46 8.81 1.73 -13.45
C SER A 46 8.42 1.52 -11.99
N ILE A 47 8.75 2.47 -11.11
CA ILE A 47 8.39 2.44 -9.69
C ILE A 47 6.86 2.43 -9.52
N VAL A 48 6.15 3.37 -10.17
CA VAL A 48 4.69 3.46 -10.08
C VAL A 48 4.03 2.21 -10.66
N SER A 49 4.53 1.69 -11.79
CA SER A 49 4.03 0.44 -12.38
C SER A 49 4.18 -0.75 -11.42
N ALA A 50 5.33 -0.89 -10.75
CA ALA A 50 5.56 -1.93 -9.76
C ALA A 50 4.66 -1.76 -8.52
N ALA A 51 4.47 -0.52 -8.07
CA ALA A 51 3.55 -0.22 -6.96
C ALA A 51 2.09 -0.54 -7.31
N CYS A 52 1.63 -0.23 -8.53
CA CYS A 52 0.30 -0.61 -9.03
C CYS A 52 0.09 -2.12 -9.09
N LEU A 53 1.16 -2.91 -9.33
CA LEU A 53 1.09 -4.38 -9.25
C LEU A 53 0.92 -4.85 -7.80
N ALA A 54 1.60 -4.21 -6.87
CA ALA A 54 1.80 -4.72 -5.52
C ALA A 54 0.73 -4.24 -4.51
N HIS A 55 0.05 -3.12 -4.75
CA HIS A 55 -0.77 -2.44 -3.73
C HIS A 55 -1.97 -3.27 -3.23
N ASP A 56 -2.52 -4.14 -4.07
CA ASP A 56 -3.68 -4.99 -3.75
C ASP A 56 -3.32 -6.36 -3.17
N LEU A 57 -2.03 -6.71 -3.06
CA LEU A 57 -1.60 -8.04 -2.60
C LEU A 57 -2.08 -8.39 -1.19
N GLY A 58 -2.37 -7.40 -0.36
CA GLY A 58 -2.81 -7.59 1.01
C GLY A 58 -4.31 -7.76 1.19
N ASN A 59 -5.10 -7.57 0.15
CA ASN A 59 -6.55 -7.68 0.23
C ASN A 59 -6.97 -9.12 0.51
N PRO A 60 -7.78 -9.36 1.55
CA PRO A 60 -8.33 -10.69 1.80
C PRO A 60 -9.39 -11.04 0.76
N PRO A 61 -9.77 -12.33 0.64
CA PRO A 61 -10.92 -12.72 -0.15
C PRO A 61 -12.16 -11.89 0.23
N PHE A 62 -12.94 -11.47 -0.77
CA PHE A 62 -14.11 -10.59 -0.63
C PHE A 62 -13.79 -9.14 -0.19
N GLY A 63 -12.53 -8.69 -0.33
CA GLY A 63 -12.13 -7.29 -0.09
C GLY A 63 -12.55 -6.77 1.29
N HIS A 64 -13.23 -5.62 1.35
CA HIS A 64 -13.67 -5.00 2.61
C HIS A 64 -14.61 -5.88 3.45
N SER A 65 -15.36 -6.80 2.86
CA SER A 65 -16.14 -7.77 3.62
C SER A 65 -15.26 -8.78 4.33
N GLY A 66 -14.16 -9.20 3.66
CA GLY A 66 -13.13 -10.04 4.26
C GLY A 66 -12.39 -9.34 5.38
N GLU A 67 -12.01 -8.05 5.21
CA GLU A 67 -11.40 -7.24 6.28
C GLU A 67 -12.30 -7.19 7.52
N ARG A 68 -13.59 -6.89 7.32
CA ARG A 68 -14.58 -6.88 8.41
C ARG A 68 -14.71 -8.25 9.09
N ALA A 69 -14.74 -9.32 8.32
CA ALA A 69 -14.86 -10.68 8.87
C ALA A 69 -13.65 -11.03 9.75
N ILE A 70 -12.43 -10.69 9.32
CA ILE A 70 -11.21 -10.87 10.11
C ILE A 70 -11.29 -10.05 11.39
N SER A 71 -11.62 -8.76 11.29
CA SER A 71 -11.73 -7.86 12.45
C SER A 71 -12.78 -8.36 13.45
N THR A 72 -13.97 -8.78 12.97
CA THR A 72 -15.05 -9.34 13.82
C THR A 72 -14.63 -10.67 14.47
N PHE A 73 -13.88 -11.52 13.77
CA PHE A 73 -13.36 -12.76 14.35
C PHE A 73 -12.52 -12.49 15.60
N PHE A 74 -11.68 -11.44 15.57
CA PHE A 74 -10.87 -11.07 16.73
C PHE A 74 -11.65 -10.27 17.77
N SER A 75 -12.48 -9.30 17.39
CA SER A 75 -13.18 -8.41 18.33
C SER A 75 -14.38 -9.06 19.03
N GLU A 76 -15.09 -9.97 18.37
CA GLU A 76 -16.38 -10.52 18.85
C GLU A 76 -16.42 -12.06 18.75
N GLY A 77 -15.53 -12.67 17.99
CA GLY A 77 -15.53 -14.10 17.70
C GLY A 77 -14.55 -14.91 18.56
N LYS A 78 -14.23 -16.11 18.07
CA LYS A 78 -13.33 -17.06 18.75
C LYS A 78 -11.89 -16.51 18.92
N GLY A 79 -11.48 -15.56 18.08
CA GLY A 79 -10.19 -14.89 18.18
C GLY A 79 -9.99 -14.10 19.48
N MET A 80 -11.06 -13.76 20.20
CA MET A 80 -10.98 -13.12 21.52
C MET A 80 -10.14 -13.91 22.53
N SER A 81 -10.09 -15.22 22.40
CA SER A 81 -9.26 -16.07 23.27
C SER A 81 -7.75 -15.80 23.15
N LEU A 82 -7.31 -15.18 22.06
CA LEU A 82 -5.91 -14.83 21.80
C LEU A 82 -5.50 -13.49 22.43
N LYS A 83 -6.45 -12.69 22.91
CA LYS A 83 -6.19 -11.33 23.43
C LYS A 83 -5.11 -11.28 24.49
N GLY A 84 -5.09 -12.24 25.40
CA GLY A 84 -4.11 -12.32 26.49
C GLY A 84 -2.70 -12.73 26.04
N GLN A 85 -2.52 -13.17 24.79
CA GLN A 85 -1.24 -13.59 24.20
C GLN A 85 -0.61 -12.51 23.33
N LEU A 86 -1.34 -11.40 23.07
CA LEU A 86 -0.95 -10.32 22.18
C LEU A 86 -0.74 -9.03 22.97
N THR A 87 0.15 -8.19 22.48
CA THR A 87 0.28 -6.82 22.99
C THR A 87 -0.96 -5.99 22.60
N PRO A 88 -1.26 -4.90 23.34
CA PRO A 88 -2.37 -4.01 22.96
C PRO A 88 -2.30 -3.51 21.52
N ALA A 89 -1.11 -3.19 21.00
CA ALA A 89 -0.92 -2.72 19.64
C ALA A 89 -1.19 -3.83 18.59
N GLN A 90 -0.72 -5.06 18.85
CA GLN A 90 -1.04 -6.21 17.98
C GLN A 90 -2.55 -6.52 17.99
N TRP A 91 -3.19 -6.37 19.16
CA TRP A 91 -4.64 -6.54 19.25
C TRP A 91 -5.40 -5.48 18.43
N GLU A 92 -4.96 -4.24 18.51
CA GLU A 92 -5.51 -3.14 17.69
C GLU A 92 -5.39 -3.42 16.20
N ASP A 93 -4.21 -3.88 15.74
CA ASP A 93 -3.97 -4.27 14.35
C ASP A 93 -4.95 -5.33 13.85
N LEU A 94 -5.24 -6.35 14.67
CA LEU A 94 -6.10 -7.46 14.28
C LEU A 94 -7.59 -7.13 14.34
N THR A 95 -8.00 -6.30 15.31
CA THR A 95 -9.40 -5.85 15.44
C THR A 95 -9.78 -4.77 14.44
N HIS A 96 -8.80 -4.16 13.78
CA HIS A 96 -8.98 -3.18 12.70
C HIS A 96 -8.27 -3.62 11.41
N PHE A 97 -8.22 -4.92 11.14
CA PHE A 97 -7.47 -5.47 10.01
C PHE A 97 -7.68 -4.68 8.72
N GLU A 98 -6.57 -4.35 8.04
CA GLU A 98 -6.55 -3.48 6.87
C GLU A 98 -5.66 -4.06 5.77
N GLY A 99 -6.21 -4.20 4.55
CA GLY A 99 -5.53 -4.82 3.42
C GLY A 99 -4.26 -4.10 2.98
N ASN A 100 -4.23 -2.75 3.04
CA ASN A 100 -3.02 -2.00 2.67
C ASN A 100 -1.86 -2.28 3.64
N ALA A 101 -2.14 -2.36 4.95
CA ALA A 101 -1.13 -2.74 5.95
C ALA A 101 -0.63 -4.17 5.70
N ASN A 102 -1.54 -5.08 5.35
CA ASN A 102 -1.19 -6.45 5.02
C ASN A 102 -0.35 -6.55 3.73
N ALA A 103 -0.60 -5.70 2.73
CA ALA A 103 0.24 -5.64 1.53
C ALA A 103 1.69 -5.28 1.89
N PHE A 104 1.89 -4.26 2.72
CA PHE A 104 3.21 -3.87 3.18
C PHE A 104 3.90 -5.02 3.94
N ARG A 105 3.17 -5.72 4.85
CA ARG A 105 3.68 -6.90 5.55
C ARG A 105 4.10 -8.01 4.59
N LEU A 106 3.25 -8.40 3.65
CA LEU A 106 3.56 -9.47 2.68
C LEU A 106 4.82 -9.17 1.87
N LEU A 107 5.07 -7.91 1.55
CA LEU A 107 6.19 -7.48 0.73
C LEU A 107 7.50 -7.33 1.52
N THR A 108 7.43 -7.05 2.82
CA THR A 108 8.62 -6.76 3.66
C THR A 108 8.95 -7.87 4.64
N HIS A 109 7.98 -8.70 5.02
CA HIS A 109 8.18 -9.75 6.02
C HIS A 109 9.11 -10.85 5.51
N GLN A 110 10.01 -11.29 6.39
CA GLN A 110 10.86 -12.45 6.13
C GLN A 110 10.10 -13.73 6.46
N PHE A 111 9.53 -14.37 5.45
CA PHE A 111 8.95 -15.71 5.59
C PHE A 111 10.04 -16.76 5.71
N GLU A 112 9.71 -17.90 6.31
CA GLU A 112 10.63 -19.03 6.45
C GLU A 112 11.21 -19.44 5.09
N GLY A 113 12.52 -19.67 5.03
CA GLY A 113 13.24 -20.01 3.80
C GLY A 113 13.47 -18.83 2.85
N ARG A 114 13.06 -17.61 3.20
CA ARG A 114 13.29 -16.39 2.42
C ARG A 114 14.41 -15.53 3.02
N ARG A 115 15.06 -14.75 2.16
CA ARG A 115 16.07 -13.77 2.60
C ARG A 115 15.42 -12.61 3.34
N GLN A 116 16.21 -11.90 4.14
CA GLN A 116 15.76 -10.69 4.82
C GLN A 116 15.23 -9.64 3.82
N GLY A 117 14.16 -8.94 4.18
CA GLY A 117 13.52 -7.91 3.35
C GLY A 117 12.41 -8.44 2.41
N GLY A 118 11.97 -9.68 2.59
CA GLY A 118 10.85 -10.25 1.85
C GLY A 118 11.10 -10.32 0.34
N PHE A 119 10.32 -9.57 -0.44
CA PHE A 119 10.47 -9.46 -1.91
C PHE A 119 11.64 -8.58 -2.34
N VAL A 120 12.28 -7.87 -1.42
CA VAL A 120 13.45 -6.99 -1.69
C VAL A 120 13.13 -5.93 -2.76
N LEU A 121 11.97 -5.30 -2.64
CA LEU A 121 11.59 -4.15 -3.46
C LEU A 121 12.38 -2.91 -3.05
N THR A 122 12.49 -1.95 -3.96
CA THR A 122 13.09 -0.65 -3.63
C THR A 122 12.25 0.09 -2.60
N TYR A 123 12.87 0.93 -1.78
CA TYR A 123 12.18 1.74 -0.79
C TYR A 123 11.14 2.67 -1.42
N SER A 124 11.46 3.26 -2.58
CA SER A 124 10.51 4.08 -3.32
C SER A 124 9.27 3.31 -3.75
N THR A 125 9.40 2.06 -4.20
CA THR A 125 8.26 1.20 -4.54
C THR A 125 7.43 0.89 -3.28
N LEU A 126 8.08 0.48 -2.18
CA LEU A 126 7.39 0.18 -0.92
C LEU A 126 6.67 1.41 -0.35
N ALA A 127 7.31 2.58 -0.36
CA ALA A 127 6.67 3.81 0.12
C ALA A 127 5.48 4.23 -0.77
N SER A 128 5.53 3.91 -2.07
CA SER A 128 4.48 4.26 -3.03
C SER A 128 3.17 3.47 -2.87
N ILE A 129 3.20 2.32 -2.19
CA ILE A 129 1.99 1.54 -1.89
C ILE A 129 1.34 1.95 -0.55
N VAL A 130 2.06 2.65 0.33
CA VAL A 130 1.56 2.98 1.68
C VAL A 130 0.74 4.26 1.63
N LYS A 131 -0.55 4.10 1.41
CA LYS A 131 -1.54 5.19 1.34
C LYS A 131 -1.74 5.91 2.67
N TYR A 132 -1.59 5.21 3.78
CA TYR A 132 -1.82 5.69 5.15
C TYR A 132 -0.56 5.48 5.99
N PRO A 133 0.43 6.40 5.95
CA PRO A 133 1.74 6.19 6.54
C PRO A 133 1.74 6.40 8.07
N PHE A 134 0.89 5.63 8.77
CA PHE A 134 0.73 5.61 10.21
C PHE A 134 0.18 4.26 10.70
N SER A 135 0.35 3.98 11.99
CA SER A 135 -0.09 2.73 12.64
C SER A 135 -1.59 2.69 12.93
N SER A 136 -2.11 1.52 13.28
CA SER A 136 -3.51 1.27 13.61
C SER A 136 -4.06 2.17 14.72
N SER A 137 -3.23 2.58 15.68
CA SER A 137 -3.60 3.50 16.76
C SER A 137 -4.08 4.88 16.27
N LEU A 138 -3.79 5.25 15.03
CA LEU A 138 -4.27 6.49 14.38
C LEU A 138 -5.37 6.25 13.33
N ALA A 139 -5.82 5.01 13.17
CA ALA A 139 -6.77 4.64 12.12
C ALA A 139 -8.15 5.31 12.23
N GLY A 140 -8.58 5.69 13.44
CA GLY A 140 -9.86 6.31 13.69
C GLY A 140 -11.05 5.44 13.25
N LYS A 141 -12.21 6.05 13.03
CA LYS A 141 -13.46 5.34 12.66
C LYS A 141 -13.40 4.60 11.33
N LYS A 142 -12.50 4.97 10.43
CA LYS A 142 -12.39 4.37 9.09
C LYS A 142 -11.50 3.11 9.08
N SER A 143 -10.85 2.78 10.20
CA SER A 143 -9.93 1.62 10.32
C SER A 143 -8.89 1.54 9.21
N LYS A 144 -8.36 2.70 8.72
CA LYS A 144 -7.36 2.77 7.66
C LYS A 144 -6.00 3.14 8.24
N PHE A 145 -4.99 2.30 7.97
CA PHE A 145 -3.60 2.50 8.38
C PHE A 145 -2.67 1.76 7.39
N GLY A 146 -1.36 1.96 7.46
CA GLY A 146 -0.46 1.54 6.39
C GLY A 146 0.52 0.42 6.76
N PHE A 147 0.68 0.12 8.04
CA PHE A 147 1.57 -0.96 8.51
C PHE A 147 1.13 -1.45 9.89
N PHE A 148 1.31 -2.74 10.14
CA PHE A 148 1.12 -3.33 11.46
C PHE A 148 2.28 -2.95 12.38
N ILE A 149 2.07 -3.04 13.68
CA ILE A 149 3.12 -2.71 14.68
C ILE A 149 4.42 -3.50 14.46
N THR A 150 4.31 -4.71 13.93
CA THR A 150 5.47 -5.56 13.63
C THR A 150 6.30 -5.04 12.45
N GLU A 151 5.74 -4.24 11.55
CA GLU A 151 6.39 -3.64 10.40
C GLU A 151 6.74 -2.16 10.62
N GLU A 152 6.40 -1.56 11.78
CA GLU A 152 6.65 -0.14 12.08
C GLU A 152 8.12 0.26 11.89
N GLU A 153 9.06 -0.55 12.38
CA GLU A 153 10.49 -0.27 12.27
C GLU A 153 10.97 -0.36 10.81
N SER A 154 10.44 -1.30 10.04
CA SER A 154 10.73 -1.41 8.60
C SER A 154 10.23 -0.17 7.86
N PHE A 155 9.02 0.30 8.16
CA PHE A 155 8.49 1.50 7.54
C PHE A 155 9.24 2.76 7.96
N ARG A 156 9.60 2.88 9.26
CA ARG A 156 10.41 4.00 9.77
C ARG A 156 11.71 4.14 8.99
N ARG A 157 12.47 3.04 8.83
CA ARG A 157 13.72 3.05 8.07
C ARG A 157 13.51 3.49 6.63
N ILE A 158 12.49 2.96 5.95
CA ILE A 158 12.16 3.36 4.57
C ILE A 158 11.86 4.86 4.50
N ALA A 159 11.04 5.37 5.41
CA ALA A 159 10.64 6.77 5.43
C ALA A 159 11.82 7.72 5.71
N GLU A 160 12.71 7.36 6.62
CA GLU A 160 13.92 8.13 6.96
C GLU A 160 14.92 8.14 5.79
N GLU A 161 15.18 7.01 5.15
CA GLU A 161 16.06 6.91 3.97
C GLU A 161 15.53 7.70 2.77
N LEU A 162 14.22 7.81 2.62
CA LEU A 162 13.59 8.59 1.56
C LEU A 162 13.38 10.07 1.94
N GLY A 163 13.75 10.47 3.16
CA GLY A 163 13.54 11.84 3.64
C GLY A 163 12.06 12.22 3.74
N MET A 164 11.16 11.27 4.01
CA MET A 164 9.74 11.56 4.18
C MET A 164 9.51 12.44 5.40
N GLU A 165 8.65 13.44 5.25
CA GLU A 165 8.34 14.38 6.35
C GLU A 165 7.64 13.67 7.50
N LYS A 166 8.27 13.70 8.68
CA LYS A 166 7.72 13.14 9.90
C LYS A 166 6.72 14.11 10.54
N GLN A 167 5.49 13.66 10.71
CA GLN A 167 4.40 14.46 11.28
C GLN A 167 4.20 14.21 12.77
N ASN A 168 4.53 13.01 13.27
CA ASN A 168 4.41 12.66 14.68
C ASN A 168 5.38 11.54 15.05
N ASN A 169 5.86 11.53 16.31
CA ASN A 169 6.78 10.52 16.82
C ASN A 169 6.08 9.32 17.51
N ALA A 170 5.03 9.60 18.23
CA ALA A 170 4.30 8.59 18.98
C ALA A 170 2.81 8.98 19.06
N PRO A 171 1.92 8.26 18.41
CA PRO A 171 2.19 7.17 17.45
C PRO A 171 2.85 7.67 16.16
N LEU A 172 3.62 6.78 15.50
CA LEU A 172 4.40 7.12 14.29
C LEU A 172 3.50 7.53 13.14
N LYS A 173 3.81 8.70 12.54
CA LYS A 173 3.10 9.22 11.37
C LYS A 173 4.05 10.01 10.47
N TYR A 174 3.98 9.74 9.17
CA TYR A 174 4.67 10.49 8.12
C TYR A 174 3.69 11.12 7.14
N ALA A 175 4.16 12.10 6.36
CA ALA A 175 3.47 12.54 5.15
C ALA A 175 3.49 11.40 4.10
N ARG A 176 2.54 11.42 3.17
CA ARG A 176 2.51 10.44 2.08
C ARG A 176 3.69 10.64 1.14
N HIS A 177 4.27 9.55 0.68
CA HIS A 177 5.23 9.60 -0.43
C HIS A 177 4.54 10.14 -1.70
N PRO A 178 5.17 11.06 -2.46
CA PRO A 178 4.53 11.70 -3.62
C PRO A 178 3.97 10.72 -4.65
N LEU A 179 4.65 9.60 -4.89
CA LEU A 179 4.22 8.62 -5.89
C LEU A 179 2.95 7.83 -5.50
N VAL A 180 2.53 7.88 -4.22
CA VAL A 180 1.24 7.29 -3.79
C VAL A 180 0.09 7.89 -4.59
N TYR A 181 0.12 9.20 -4.86
CA TYR A 181 -0.93 9.89 -5.63
C TYR A 181 -1.02 9.38 -7.08
N LEU A 182 0.10 8.98 -7.68
CA LEU A 182 0.10 8.41 -9.03
C LEU A 182 -0.45 6.98 -9.04
N VAL A 183 -0.18 6.21 -7.99
CA VAL A 183 -0.75 4.86 -7.83
C VAL A 183 -2.27 4.94 -7.63
N GLU A 184 -2.74 5.84 -6.76
CA GLU A 184 -4.18 6.08 -6.56
C GLU A 184 -4.85 6.56 -7.86
N ALA A 185 -4.25 7.52 -8.57
CA ALA A 185 -4.80 8.01 -9.83
C ALA A 185 -4.89 6.90 -10.89
N ALA A 186 -3.89 6.03 -10.99
CA ALA A 186 -3.93 4.89 -11.91
C ALA A 186 -5.04 3.90 -11.57
N ASP A 187 -5.26 3.65 -10.28
CA ASP A 187 -6.33 2.78 -9.79
C ASP A 187 -7.70 3.39 -10.10
N ASP A 188 -7.92 4.65 -9.75
CA ASP A 188 -9.18 5.37 -9.99
C ASP A 188 -9.53 5.44 -11.49
N ILE A 189 -8.56 5.73 -12.37
CA ILE A 189 -8.76 5.78 -13.83
C ILE A 189 -9.21 4.40 -14.34
N CYS A 190 -8.55 3.33 -13.89
CA CYS A 190 -8.90 1.98 -14.33
C CYS A 190 -10.28 1.56 -13.82
N TYR A 191 -10.64 1.87 -12.58
CA TYR A 191 -11.98 1.59 -12.05
C TYR A 191 -13.08 2.32 -12.81
N GLN A 192 -12.91 3.62 -13.09
CA GLN A 192 -13.89 4.39 -13.85
C GLN A 192 -14.12 3.82 -15.24
N MET A 193 -13.07 3.40 -15.93
CA MET A 193 -13.20 2.79 -17.26
C MET A 193 -13.97 1.47 -17.22
N MET A 194 -13.72 0.65 -16.20
CA MET A 194 -14.44 -0.62 -16.01
C MET A 194 -15.92 -0.41 -15.67
N ASP A 195 -16.21 0.55 -14.80
CA ASP A 195 -17.59 0.89 -14.44
C ASP A 195 -18.40 1.36 -15.67
N ILE A 196 -17.77 2.09 -16.58
CA ILE A 196 -18.37 2.48 -17.87
C ILE A 196 -18.60 1.25 -18.76
N GLU A 197 -17.61 0.36 -18.89
CA GLU A 197 -17.74 -0.88 -19.67
C GLU A 197 -18.87 -1.78 -19.11
N ASP A 198 -18.97 -1.90 -17.79
CA ASP A 198 -20.01 -2.71 -17.15
C ASP A 198 -21.41 -2.10 -17.24
N ALA A 199 -21.51 -0.77 -17.28
CA ALA A 199 -22.78 -0.06 -17.48
C ALA A 199 -23.34 -0.18 -18.93
N HIS A 200 -22.51 -0.58 -19.87
CA HIS A 200 -22.90 -0.79 -21.28
C HIS A 200 -23.28 -2.24 -21.63
N LYS A 201 -23.16 -3.16 -20.70
CA LYS A 201 -23.58 -4.57 -20.84
C LYS A 201 -25.03 -4.76 -20.35
#